data_1ea749a34fdf8988db35f83919e8a317
#
_entry.id   1ea749a34fdf8988db35f83919e8a317
#
_cell.length_a   1.000
_cell.length_b   1.000
_cell.length_c   1.000
_cell.angle_alpha   90.00
_cell.angle_beta   90.00
_cell.angle_gamma   90.00
#
_symmetry.space_group_name_H-M   'P 1'
#
loop_
_entity.id
_entity.type
_entity.pdbx_description
1 polymer ?
#
loop_
_entity_poly.entity_id
_entity_poly.type
_entity_poly.pdbx_seq_one_letter_code
_entity_poly.pdbx_strand_id
1 'polypeptide(L)'
;TFVFPVFQQTEPLSLLSSKLEVTTPEVYTEQGVPVMADGTAIIKIGSSISEIATAAEQFLGKDKHEREAEAREVLEGHLRSILGSMTVEEIYKNRDKFSQEVQRVASHDLAKMGLIIVSFTIKDVRDKNGYLESLGKPRIAQVRRDADIATAEAEKETRIKRALADQQAQQAELARATE
;
A
#
# COMPACT_ATOMS: atom_id res chain seq x y z
N THR A 1 4.17 44.76 -1.08
CA THR A 1 3.13 45.40 -0.26
C THR A 1 3.81 46.15 0.85
N PHE A 2 3.52 47.46 0.99
CA PHE A 2 4.03 48.27 2.11
C PHE A 2 3.23 47.92 3.37
N VAL A 3 3.89 47.49 4.42
CA VAL A 3 3.30 47.16 5.71
C VAL A 3 3.58 48.31 6.69
N PHE A 4 2.53 48.89 7.27
CA PHE A 4 2.66 49.87 8.33
C PHE A 4 2.80 49.15 9.69
N PRO A 5 3.98 49.13 10.31
CA PRO A 5 4.29 48.30 11.48
C PRO A 5 3.49 48.61 12.75
N VAL A 6 2.77 49.71 12.77
CA VAL A 6 1.91 50.10 13.91
C VAL A 6 0.48 49.55 13.78
N PHE A 7 0.03 49.25 12.56
CA PHE A 7 -1.36 48.85 12.27
C PHE A 7 -1.52 47.54 11.51
N GLN A 8 -0.43 46.92 11.03
CA GLN A 8 -0.45 45.73 10.21
C GLN A 8 0.60 44.74 10.71
N GLN A 9 0.18 43.51 10.90
CA GLN A 9 1.06 42.37 11.18
C GLN A 9 1.07 41.44 9.97
N THR A 10 2.23 40.96 9.58
CA THR A 10 2.38 39.96 8.50
C THR A 10 2.93 38.68 9.08
N GLU A 11 2.26 37.58 8.81
CA GLU A 11 2.74 36.24 9.13
C GLU A 11 2.93 35.42 7.84
N PRO A 12 4.08 34.74 7.70
CA PRO A 12 4.32 33.89 6.53
C PRO A 12 3.58 32.58 6.65
N LEU A 13 2.82 32.21 5.63
CA LEU A 13 2.20 30.90 5.48
C LEU A 13 2.97 30.10 4.43
N SER A 14 3.64 29.03 4.84
CA SER A 14 4.42 28.19 3.92
C SER A 14 3.50 27.32 3.07
N LEU A 15 3.61 27.42 1.75
CA LEU A 15 2.90 26.59 0.76
C LEU A 15 3.67 25.33 0.38
N LEU A 16 4.82 25.06 1.01
CA LEU A 16 5.62 23.89 0.74
C LEU A 16 4.88 22.61 1.16
N SER A 17 5.13 21.53 0.41
CA SER A 17 4.59 20.22 0.77
C SER A 17 5.25 19.67 2.03
N SER A 18 4.47 18.99 2.85
CA SER A 18 4.90 18.26 4.04
C SER A 18 4.63 16.78 3.88
N LYS A 19 5.59 15.97 4.31
CA LYS A 19 5.44 14.52 4.40
C LYS A 19 4.97 14.16 5.79
N LEU A 20 3.84 13.45 5.88
CA LEU A 20 3.27 12.93 7.11
C LEU A 20 3.39 11.42 7.15
N GLU A 21 3.81 10.89 8.27
CA GLU A 21 3.66 9.48 8.58
C GLU A 21 2.39 9.31 9.40
N VAL A 22 1.53 8.41 8.93
CA VAL A 22 0.21 8.13 9.49
C VAL A 22 0.20 6.67 9.92
N THR A 23 -0.03 6.43 11.21
CA THR A 23 -0.07 5.08 11.78
C THR A 23 -1.38 4.91 12.52
N THR A 24 -2.11 3.82 12.23
CA THR A 24 -3.29 3.52 13.02
C THR A 24 -2.95 2.63 14.21
N PRO A 25 -3.61 2.84 15.37
CA PRO A 25 -3.65 1.81 16.38
C PRO A 25 -4.34 0.55 15.84
N GLU A 26 -4.46 -0.46 16.67
CA GLU A 26 -5.19 -1.68 16.33
C GLU A 26 -6.67 -1.38 16.03
N VAL A 27 -7.10 -1.73 14.82
CA VAL A 27 -8.46 -1.52 14.30
C VAL A 27 -9.02 -2.86 13.87
N TYR A 28 -10.26 -3.14 14.23
CA TYR A 28 -10.96 -4.35 13.78
C TYR A 28 -11.52 -4.13 12.39
N THR A 29 -11.19 -5.02 11.46
CA THR A 29 -11.76 -5.07 10.11
C THR A 29 -13.22 -5.54 10.17
N GLU A 30 -13.92 -5.50 9.01
CA GLU A 30 -15.29 -6.04 8.88
C GLU A 30 -15.40 -7.48 9.39
N GLN A 31 -14.35 -8.28 9.25
CA GLN A 31 -14.28 -9.67 9.71
C GLN A 31 -13.91 -9.83 11.19
N GLY A 32 -13.73 -8.73 11.92
CA GLY A 32 -13.31 -8.76 13.33
C GLY A 32 -11.83 -9.12 13.53
N VAL A 33 -11.01 -9.02 12.51
CA VAL A 33 -9.55 -9.26 12.59
C VAL A 33 -8.87 -7.95 12.95
N PRO A 34 -8.08 -7.89 14.05
CA PRO A 34 -7.36 -6.69 14.43
C PRO A 34 -6.15 -6.46 13.50
N VAL A 35 -6.11 -5.31 12.86
CA VAL A 35 -5.02 -4.90 11.96
C VAL A 35 -4.50 -3.52 12.32
N MET A 36 -3.25 -3.25 11.99
CA MET A 36 -2.60 -1.96 12.05
C MET A 36 -2.11 -1.60 10.64
N ALA A 37 -2.28 -0.35 10.24
CA ALA A 37 -1.80 0.13 8.96
C ALA A 37 -0.90 1.35 9.14
N ASP A 38 0.22 1.33 8.43
CA ASP A 38 1.16 2.44 8.33
C ASP A 38 1.10 3.02 6.92
N GLY A 39 0.97 4.32 6.82
CA GLY A 39 0.91 5.04 5.55
C GLY A 39 1.79 6.29 5.55
N THR A 40 1.97 6.83 4.37
CA THR A 40 2.62 8.13 4.16
C THR A 40 1.72 9.00 3.31
N ALA A 41 1.44 10.20 3.79
CA ALA A 41 0.75 11.24 3.05
C ALA A 41 1.70 12.38 2.71
N ILE A 42 1.58 12.92 1.50
CA ILE A 42 2.18 14.20 1.14
C ILE A 42 1.05 15.19 1.01
N ILE A 43 1.07 16.22 1.85
CA ILE A 43 0.08 17.29 1.87
C ILE A 43 0.72 18.63 1.54
N LYS A 44 -0.06 19.55 1.03
CA LYS A 44 0.32 20.96 0.85
C LYS A 44 -0.91 21.85 1.03
N ILE A 45 -0.69 23.15 1.22
CA ILE A 45 -1.76 24.13 1.09
C ILE A 45 -2.14 24.26 -0.38
N GLY A 46 -3.43 24.38 -0.66
CA GLY A 46 -3.92 24.59 -2.01
C GLY A 46 -3.37 25.87 -2.63
N SER A 47 -3.36 25.92 -3.97
CA SER A 47 -2.73 27.03 -4.70
C SER A 47 -3.72 28.11 -5.12
N SER A 48 -5.03 27.86 -4.98
CA SER A 48 -6.06 28.88 -5.27
C SER A 48 -6.18 29.90 -4.13
N ILE A 49 -6.62 31.11 -4.46
CA ILE A 49 -6.79 32.18 -3.46
C ILE A 49 -7.78 31.74 -2.37
N SER A 50 -8.83 31.04 -2.73
CA SER A 50 -9.80 30.51 -1.76
C SER A 50 -9.21 29.48 -0.81
N GLU A 51 -8.39 28.53 -1.32
CA GLU A 51 -7.73 27.52 -0.50
C GLU A 51 -6.69 28.16 0.44
N ILE A 52 -5.93 29.14 -0.06
CA ILE A 52 -4.98 29.90 0.77
C ILE A 52 -5.71 30.68 1.86
N ALA A 53 -6.85 31.32 1.54
CA ALA A 53 -7.65 32.01 2.54
C ALA A 53 -8.17 31.07 3.62
N THR A 54 -8.75 29.92 3.22
CA THR A 54 -9.20 28.89 4.15
C THR A 54 -8.07 28.37 5.03
N ALA A 55 -6.90 28.09 4.44
CA ALA A 55 -5.74 27.65 5.20
C ALA A 55 -5.23 28.76 6.16
N ALA A 56 -5.29 30.01 5.76
CA ALA A 56 -4.94 31.13 6.64
C ALA A 56 -5.89 31.25 7.83
N GLU A 57 -7.20 31.12 7.62
CA GLU A 57 -8.18 31.13 8.72
C GLU A 57 -7.94 30.00 9.74
N GLN A 58 -7.48 28.83 9.29
CA GLN A 58 -7.23 27.67 10.15
C GLN A 58 -5.86 27.70 10.83
N PHE A 59 -4.82 28.16 10.14
CA PHE A 59 -3.42 27.93 10.50
C PHE A 59 -2.59 29.17 10.72
N LEU A 60 -3.16 30.38 10.53
CA LEU A 60 -2.42 31.61 10.82
C LEU A 60 -2.09 31.66 12.31
N GLY A 61 -0.82 31.85 12.64
CA GLY A 61 -0.33 31.82 14.01
C GLY A 61 -0.02 30.42 14.57
N LYS A 62 -0.36 29.36 13.84
CA LYS A 62 0.04 27.99 14.18
C LYS A 62 1.36 27.63 13.53
N ASP A 63 2.17 26.86 14.22
CA ASP A 63 3.42 26.39 13.66
C ASP A 63 3.18 25.23 12.63
N LYS A 64 4.26 24.84 11.96
CA LYS A 64 4.21 23.74 10.99
C LYS A 64 3.80 22.42 11.64
N HIS A 65 4.23 22.17 12.87
CA HIS A 65 3.97 20.90 13.56
C HIS A 65 2.51 20.78 13.98
N GLU A 66 1.89 21.87 14.43
CA GLU A 66 0.46 21.90 14.78
C GLU A 66 -0.41 21.62 13.56
N ARG A 67 -0.12 22.25 12.42
CA ARG A 67 -0.81 21.96 11.16
C ARG A 67 -0.65 20.51 10.71
N GLU A 68 0.56 20.00 10.79
CA GLU A 68 0.84 18.60 10.45
C GLU A 68 0.15 17.61 11.39
N ALA A 69 0.05 17.95 12.67
CA ALA A 69 -0.65 17.13 13.66
C ALA A 69 -2.16 17.07 13.39
N GLU A 70 -2.80 18.21 13.12
CA GLU A 70 -4.23 18.25 12.77
C GLU A 70 -4.54 17.47 11.48
N ALA A 71 -3.72 17.65 10.45
CA ALA A 71 -3.89 16.90 9.20
C ALA A 71 -3.67 15.40 9.40
N ARG A 72 -2.74 14.99 10.24
CA ARG A 72 -2.49 13.59 10.59
C ARG A 72 -3.70 12.98 11.30
N GLU A 73 -4.27 13.68 12.27
CA GLU A 73 -5.44 13.21 13.01
C GLU A 73 -6.64 12.94 12.09
N VAL A 74 -6.89 13.84 11.13
CA VAL A 74 -7.93 13.63 10.09
C VAL A 74 -7.64 12.39 9.25
N LEU A 75 -6.40 12.23 8.78
CA LEU A 75 -5.99 11.07 7.99
C LEU A 75 -6.09 9.76 8.77
N GLU A 76 -5.67 9.74 10.02
CA GLU A 76 -5.79 8.58 10.91
C GLU A 76 -7.25 8.19 11.14
N GLY A 77 -8.12 9.17 11.31
CA GLY A 77 -9.57 8.95 11.47
C GLY A 77 -10.18 8.27 10.24
N HIS A 78 -9.87 8.77 9.04
CA HIS A 78 -10.35 8.18 7.79
C HIS A 78 -9.73 6.80 7.51
N LEU A 79 -8.44 6.65 7.76
CA LEU A 79 -7.75 5.37 7.61
C LEU A 79 -8.39 4.30 8.50
N ARG A 80 -8.69 4.65 9.77
CA ARG A 80 -9.39 3.77 10.70
C ARG A 80 -10.78 3.39 10.23
N SER A 81 -11.56 4.36 9.75
CA SER A 81 -12.92 4.13 9.25
C SER A 81 -12.94 3.18 8.05
N ILE A 82 -12.03 3.37 7.12
CA ILE A 82 -11.94 2.55 5.90
C ILE A 82 -11.45 1.13 6.24
N LEU A 83 -10.44 1.01 7.13
CA LEU A 83 -9.98 -0.30 7.62
C LEU A 83 -11.12 -1.11 8.24
N GLY A 84 -11.99 -0.43 9.03
CA GLY A 84 -13.15 -1.07 9.66
C GLY A 84 -14.24 -1.53 8.69
N SER A 85 -14.27 -0.99 7.47
CA SER A 85 -15.27 -1.29 6.44
C SER A 85 -14.78 -2.27 5.35
N MET A 86 -13.56 -2.75 5.43
CA MET A 86 -12.95 -3.66 4.45
C MET A 86 -12.56 -4.99 5.07
N THR A 87 -12.45 -6.01 4.24
CA THR A 87 -11.88 -7.29 4.64
C THR A 87 -10.36 -7.27 4.61
N VAL A 88 -9.71 -8.12 5.41
CA VAL A 88 -8.24 -8.23 5.41
C VAL A 88 -7.68 -8.59 4.04
N GLU A 89 -8.40 -9.46 3.30
CA GLU A 89 -8.01 -9.86 1.95
C GLU A 89 -8.04 -8.70 0.96
N GLU A 90 -9.06 -7.84 1.02
CA GLU A 90 -9.17 -6.67 0.16
C GLU A 90 -8.05 -5.67 0.42
N ILE A 91 -7.76 -5.40 1.70
CA ILE A 91 -6.69 -4.50 2.12
C ILE A 91 -5.33 -5.01 1.62
N TYR A 92 -5.08 -6.32 1.73
CA TYR A 92 -3.81 -6.93 1.35
C TYR A 92 -3.63 -7.05 -0.18
N LYS A 93 -4.68 -7.49 -0.89
CA LYS A 93 -4.62 -7.73 -2.34
C LYS A 93 -4.72 -6.45 -3.16
N ASN A 94 -5.46 -5.44 -2.67
CA ASN A 94 -5.80 -4.24 -3.42
C ASN A 94 -5.30 -2.96 -2.72
N ARG A 95 -4.03 -2.93 -2.32
CA ARG A 95 -3.42 -1.79 -1.61
C ARG A 95 -3.61 -0.44 -2.32
N ASP A 96 -3.53 -0.44 -3.63
CA ASP A 96 -3.73 0.78 -4.44
C ASP A 96 -5.16 1.30 -4.34
N LYS A 97 -6.15 0.40 -4.43
CA LYS A 97 -7.56 0.75 -4.27
C LYS A 97 -7.84 1.29 -2.86
N PHE A 98 -7.26 0.66 -1.86
CA PHE A 98 -7.34 1.12 -0.48
C PHE A 98 -6.73 2.51 -0.30
N SER A 99 -5.52 2.75 -0.84
CA SER A 99 -4.86 4.07 -0.81
C SER A 99 -5.70 5.15 -1.50
N GLN A 100 -6.28 4.85 -2.67
CA GLN A 100 -7.14 5.76 -3.41
C GLN A 100 -8.41 6.10 -2.64
N GLU A 101 -9.02 5.13 -1.97
CA GLU A 101 -10.22 5.36 -1.18
C GLU A 101 -9.93 6.24 0.04
N VAL A 102 -8.83 6.00 0.75
CA VAL A 102 -8.37 6.88 1.84
C VAL A 102 -8.14 8.30 1.32
N GLN A 103 -7.42 8.45 0.20
CA GLN A 103 -7.16 9.75 -0.40
C GLN A 103 -8.46 10.45 -0.79
N ARG A 104 -9.40 9.75 -1.41
CA ARG A 104 -10.69 10.30 -1.86
C ARG A 104 -11.51 10.83 -0.68
N VAL A 105 -11.66 10.04 0.37
CA VAL A 105 -12.47 10.40 1.53
C VAL A 105 -11.81 11.51 2.34
N ALA A 106 -10.54 11.38 2.63
CA ALA A 106 -9.80 12.37 3.43
C ALA A 106 -9.62 13.71 2.70
N SER A 107 -9.55 13.73 1.37
CA SER A 107 -9.42 14.96 0.58
C SER A 107 -10.57 15.93 0.81
N HIS A 108 -11.79 15.42 1.05
CA HIS A 108 -12.94 16.27 1.30
C HIS A 108 -12.80 17.08 2.61
N ASP A 109 -12.33 16.44 3.67
CA ASP A 109 -12.19 17.09 4.97
C ASP A 109 -10.93 17.95 5.07
N LEU A 110 -9.84 17.51 4.45
CA LEU A 110 -8.62 18.33 4.36
C LEU A 110 -8.83 19.58 3.49
N ALA A 111 -9.66 19.50 2.44
CA ALA A 111 -10.03 20.68 1.63
C ALA A 111 -10.76 21.76 2.46
N LYS A 112 -11.56 21.38 3.46
CA LYS A 112 -12.19 22.33 4.40
C LYS A 112 -11.18 23.08 5.26
N MET A 113 -9.96 22.57 5.36
CA MET A 113 -8.83 23.18 6.05
C MET A 113 -7.88 23.89 5.07
N GLY A 114 -8.21 23.96 3.78
CA GLY A 114 -7.36 24.52 2.73
C GLY A 114 -6.15 23.65 2.37
N LEU A 115 -6.17 22.36 2.77
CA LEU A 115 -5.10 21.40 2.50
C LEU A 115 -5.47 20.47 1.35
N ILE A 116 -4.46 20.12 0.55
CA ILE A 116 -4.57 19.17 -0.57
C ILE A 116 -3.65 17.98 -0.29
N ILE A 117 -4.18 16.77 -0.50
CA ILE A 117 -3.39 15.54 -0.53
C ILE A 117 -2.78 15.42 -1.93
N VAL A 118 -1.46 15.51 -2.01
CA VAL A 118 -0.70 15.29 -3.25
C VAL A 118 -0.61 13.81 -3.55
N SER A 119 -0.33 13.00 -2.52
CA SER A 119 -0.31 11.54 -2.62
C SER A 119 -0.54 10.92 -1.26
N PHE A 120 -1.13 9.73 -1.26
CA PHE A 120 -1.24 8.86 -0.10
C PHE A 120 -0.82 7.43 -0.49
N THR A 121 0.03 6.82 0.32
CA THR A 121 0.56 5.47 0.05
C THR A 121 0.58 4.66 1.33
N ILE A 122 0.06 3.44 1.27
CA ILE A 122 0.17 2.47 2.36
C ILE A 122 1.57 1.85 2.34
N LYS A 123 2.29 1.96 3.43
CA LYS A 123 3.61 1.35 3.62
C LYS A 123 3.48 -0.12 4.00
N ASP A 124 2.71 -0.38 5.04
CA ASP A 124 2.59 -1.71 5.62
C ASP A 124 1.22 -1.92 6.26
N VAL A 125 0.79 -3.18 6.29
CA VAL A 125 -0.40 -3.63 7.01
C VAL A 125 -0.01 -4.85 7.81
N ARG A 126 -0.19 -4.78 9.12
CA ARG A 126 0.24 -5.81 10.08
C ARG A 126 -0.94 -6.29 10.90
N ASP A 127 -0.93 -7.56 11.22
CA ASP A 127 -1.80 -8.15 12.23
C ASP A 127 -0.95 -8.83 13.32
N LYS A 128 -1.46 -8.85 14.55
CA LYS A 128 -0.78 -9.50 15.68
C LYS A 128 -0.98 -11.01 15.73
N ASN A 129 -2.03 -11.50 15.11
CA ASN A 129 -2.49 -12.88 15.28
C ASN A 129 -2.01 -13.82 14.16
N GLY A 130 -1.18 -13.35 13.21
CA GLY A 130 -0.68 -14.15 12.09
C GLY A 130 -1.76 -14.54 11.08
N TYR A 131 -2.87 -13.79 11.03
CA TYR A 131 -3.95 -14.03 10.07
C TYR A 131 -3.48 -13.82 8.63
N LEU A 132 -2.74 -12.73 8.37
CA LEU A 132 -2.15 -12.43 7.05
C LEU A 132 -1.20 -13.54 6.60
N GLU A 133 -0.37 -14.07 7.50
CA GLU A 133 0.50 -15.21 7.21
C GLU A 133 -0.31 -16.46 6.89
N SER A 134 -1.38 -16.71 7.63
CA SER A 134 -2.26 -17.86 7.43
C SER A 134 -3.02 -17.81 6.11
N LEU A 135 -3.39 -16.62 5.61
CA LEU A 135 -3.98 -16.42 4.28
C LEU A 135 -3.00 -16.81 3.15
N GLY A 136 -1.70 -16.61 3.36
CA GLY A 136 -0.67 -16.97 2.38
C GLY A 136 -0.35 -18.46 2.31
N LYS A 137 -0.47 -19.18 3.42
CA LYS A 137 -0.08 -20.62 3.52
C LYS A 137 -0.72 -21.54 2.48
N PRO A 138 -2.04 -21.50 2.23
CA PRO A 138 -2.66 -22.35 1.22
C PRO A 138 -2.12 -22.08 -0.18
N ARG A 139 -1.87 -20.82 -0.51
CA ARG A 139 -1.33 -20.43 -1.83
C ARG A 139 0.10 -20.90 -2.02
N ILE A 140 0.93 -20.75 -0.99
CA ILE A 140 2.31 -21.26 -1.00
C ILE A 140 2.33 -22.76 -1.17
N ALA A 141 1.47 -23.48 -0.44
CA ALA A 141 1.35 -24.93 -0.54
C ALA A 141 0.90 -25.38 -1.95
N GLN A 142 -0.03 -24.63 -2.58
CA GLN A 142 -0.46 -24.91 -3.94
C GLN A 142 0.67 -24.71 -4.95
N VAL A 143 1.37 -23.58 -4.90
CA VAL A 143 2.50 -23.27 -5.80
C VAL A 143 3.60 -24.31 -5.66
N ARG A 144 3.90 -24.74 -4.42
CA ARG A 144 4.89 -25.80 -4.16
C ARG A 144 4.46 -27.14 -4.78
N ARG A 145 3.21 -27.52 -4.60
CA ARG A 145 2.67 -28.73 -5.20
C ARG A 145 2.75 -28.71 -6.73
N ASP A 146 2.38 -27.58 -7.34
CA ASP A 146 2.41 -27.43 -8.80
C ASP A 146 3.86 -27.50 -9.33
N ALA A 147 4.82 -26.92 -8.61
CA ALA A 147 6.24 -27.02 -8.93
C ALA A 147 6.77 -28.46 -8.80
N ASP A 148 6.39 -29.17 -7.74
CA ASP A 148 6.79 -30.58 -7.53
C ASP A 148 6.23 -31.48 -8.64
N ILE A 149 4.97 -31.26 -9.06
CA ILE A 149 4.35 -31.99 -10.18
C ILE A 149 5.10 -31.71 -11.48
N ALA A 150 5.35 -30.45 -11.81
CA ALA A 150 6.08 -30.06 -13.02
C ALA A 150 7.49 -30.66 -13.06
N THR A 151 8.18 -30.70 -11.92
CA THR A 151 9.51 -31.32 -11.80
C THR A 151 9.44 -32.84 -12.03
N ALA A 152 8.48 -33.52 -11.42
CA ALA A 152 8.29 -34.95 -11.60
C ALA A 152 7.92 -35.31 -13.06
N GLU A 153 7.10 -34.51 -13.73
CA GLU A 153 6.76 -34.68 -15.16
C GLU A 153 7.99 -34.50 -16.04
N ALA A 154 8.81 -33.49 -15.82
CA ALA A 154 10.04 -33.25 -16.56
C ALA A 154 11.08 -34.37 -16.38
N GLU A 155 11.21 -34.91 -15.15
CA GLU A 155 12.07 -36.07 -14.89
C GLU A 155 11.55 -37.32 -15.57
N LYS A 156 10.24 -37.55 -15.55
CA LYS A 156 9.62 -38.70 -16.26
C LYS A 156 9.89 -38.60 -17.77
N GLU A 157 9.68 -37.43 -18.36
CA GLU A 157 9.94 -37.23 -19.80
C GLU A 157 11.42 -37.46 -20.14
N THR A 158 12.32 -36.97 -19.29
CA THR A 158 13.78 -37.16 -19.45
C THR A 158 14.14 -38.66 -19.38
N ARG A 159 13.56 -39.43 -18.44
CA ARG A 159 13.78 -40.88 -18.33
C ARG A 159 13.26 -41.63 -19.56
N ILE A 160 12.08 -41.27 -20.05
CA ILE A 160 11.52 -41.87 -21.26
C ILE A 160 12.42 -41.60 -22.47
N LYS A 161 12.86 -40.34 -22.67
CA LYS A 161 13.77 -39.99 -23.76
C LYS A 161 15.12 -40.71 -23.69
N ARG A 162 15.70 -40.87 -22.50
CA ARG A 162 16.90 -41.67 -22.30
C ARG A 162 16.69 -43.15 -22.63
N ALA A 163 15.63 -43.75 -22.11
CA ALA A 163 15.33 -45.17 -22.37
C ALA A 163 15.11 -45.44 -23.87
N LEU A 164 14.43 -44.54 -24.58
CA LEU A 164 14.27 -44.63 -26.05
C LEU A 164 15.59 -44.51 -26.80
N ALA A 165 16.45 -43.59 -26.38
CA ALA A 165 17.79 -43.43 -26.98
C ALA A 165 18.67 -44.67 -26.76
N ASP A 166 18.67 -45.20 -25.55
CA ASP A 166 19.39 -46.43 -25.19
C ASP A 166 18.89 -47.66 -26.02
N GLN A 167 17.57 -47.80 -26.16
CA GLN A 167 16.97 -48.83 -27.00
C GLN A 167 17.36 -48.71 -28.46
N GLN A 168 17.36 -47.51 -29.03
CA GLN A 168 17.78 -47.25 -30.40
C GLN A 168 19.27 -47.54 -30.60
N ALA A 169 20.11 -47.18 -29.62
CA ALA A 169 21.55 -47.48 -29.67
C ALA A 169 21.79 -49.00 -29.67
N GLN A 170 21.12 -49.76 -28.79
CA GLN A 170 21.22 -51.22 -28.76
C GLN A 170 20.75 -51.88 -30.07
N GLN A 171 19.64 -51.42 -30.63
CA GLN A 171 19.16 -51.91 -31.94
C GLN A 171 20.16 -51.64 -33.08
N ALA A 172 20.80 -50.46 -33.06
CA ALA A 172 21.81 -50.12 -34.05
C ALA A 172 23.09 -50.97 -33.90
N GLU A 173 23.51 -51.31 -32.68
CA GLU A 173 24.62 -52.22 -32.40
C GLU A 173 24.34 -53.65 -32.89
N LEU A 174 23.14 -54.18 -32.57
CA LEU A 174 22.72 -55.50 -33.00
C LEU A 174 22.63 -55.58 -34.53
N ALA A 175 22.13 -54.56 -35.24
CA ALA A 175 22.08 -54.50 -36.68
C ALA A 175 23.47 -54.55 -37.31
N ARG A 176 24.47 -53.88 -36.71
CA ARG A 176 25.87 -53.93 -37.17
C ARG A 176 26.58 -55.24 -36.93
N ALA A 177 26.18 -55.98 -35.91
CA ALA A 177 26.76 -57.26 -35.55
C ALA A 177 26.22 -58.44 -36.39
N THR A 178 25.12 -58.21 -37.16
CA THR A 178 24.49 -59.22 -38.06
C THR A 178 24.85 -59.06 -39.53
N GLU A 179 25.64 -58.06 -39.90
CA GLU A 179 26.34 -57.93 -41.19
C GLU A 179 27.76 -58.51 -41.14
#